data_cef035556e6eb18a889ad140172b5dfa
#
_entry.id   cef035556e6eb18a889ad140172b5dfa
#
_cell.length_a   1.000
_cell.length_b   1.000
_cell.length_c   1.000
_cell.angle_alpha   90.00
_cell.angle_beta   90.00
_cell.angle_gamma   90.00
#
_symmetry.space_group_name_H-M   'P 1'
#
loop_
_entity.id
_entity.type
_entity.pdbx_description
1 polymer ?
#
loop_
_entity_poly.entity_id
_entity_poly.type
_entity_poly.pdbx_seq_one_letter_code
_entity_poly.pdbx_strand_id
1 'polypeptide(L)'
;MRAMVFDDTGGLLRDLQVPDPVPAAGQLLIDVHACGICRTDLHLIDHELPHPKQPVIPGHEIVGTVAAVGAGVSAFSVGERVGVPWVGYTCGHCRYCLSGRENLCDEPGFTGYTIDGGYAERTVADSRYCFHLPDRYSDVEAAPLLCAGLIGYRTLAMAGDAERIGIYGFGAAAHIVAQVALHQGRTVYAFTRDGDVAAQQLALRLGATWAGSSNEAAPDELDAALLFAPVGALVPIALKAVVKGGIVVCGGIHMSDIPSFPYDFLWGERRVVSVANLTREDGLAFMRLAAEIPLDVETTRYPLGEANRALADLREGKLTGAAVLAIR
;
A
#
# COMPACT_ATOMS: atom_id res chain seq x y z
N MET A 1 12.69 -19.39 -14.84
CA MET A 1 12.50 -17.92 -14.84
C MET A 1 13.54 -17.23 -13.96
N ARG A 2 13.88 -15.99 -14.24
CA ARG A 2 14.72 -15.15 -13.40
C ARG A 2 13.92 -14.57 -12.23
N ALA A 3 14.49 -14.56 -11.03
CA ALA A 3 13.86 -14.02 -9.84
C ALA A 3 14.89 -13.45 -8.85
N MET A 4 14.49 -12.41 -8.12
CA MET A 4 15.21 -11.90 -6.96
C MET A 4 14.68 -12.63 -5.73
N VAL A 5 15.54 -13.40 -5.07
CA VAL A 5 15.17 -14.33 -3.98
C VAL A 5 15.79 -13.87 -2.68
N PHE A 6 15.00 -13.83 -1.62
CA PHE A 6 15.46 -13.69 -0.25
C PHE A 6 15.55 -15.05 0.43
N ASP A 7 16.75 -15.46 0.80
CA ASP A 7 17.04 -16.77 1.42
C ASP A 7 17.75 -16.66 2.77
N ASP A 8 17.75 -15.47 3.34
CA ASP A 8 18.37 -15.16 4.65
C ASP A 8 19.90 -15.31 4.71
N THR A 9 20.55 -15.50 3.57
CA THR A 9 22.01 -15.59 3.50
C THR A 9 22.63 -14.25 3.11
N GLY A 10 22.89 -13.37 4.08
CA GLY A 10 23.64 -12.11 3.85
C GLY A 10 22.83 -10.85 3.68
N GLY A 11 21.52 -10.83 3.98
CA GLY A 11 20.70 -9.60 4.05
C GLY A 11 20.43 -8.90 2.71
N LEU A 12 20.69 -9.56 1.57
CA LEU A 12 20.45 -9.07 0.22
C LEU A 12 19.66 -10.10 -0.59
N LEU A 13 18.89 -9.59 -1.55
CA LEU A 13 18.24 -10.44 -2.55
C LEU A 13 19.28 -11.02 -3.50
N ARG A 14 19.10 -12.29 -3.87
CA ARG A 14 19.94 -12.99 -4.84
C ARG A 14 19.22 -13.11 -6.18
N ASP A 15 19.91 -12.75 -7.24
CA ASP A 15 19.44 -12.91 -8.62
C ASP A 15 19.66 -14.36 -9.08
N LEU A 16 18.58 -15.14 -9.18
CA LEU A 16 18.63 -16.57 -9.43
C LEU A 16 17.75 -16.98 -10.61
N GLN A 17 18.14 -18.10 -11.25
CA GLN A 17 17.24 -18.85 -12.12
C GLN A 17 16.49 -19.90 -11.28
N VAL A 18 15.16 -19.79 -11.26
CA VAL A 18 14.29 -20.72 -10.52
C VAL A 18 13.30 -21.38 -11.49
N PRO A 19 12.71 -22.55 -11.16
CA PRO A 19 11.67 -23.16 -11.97
C PRO A 19 10.49 -22.21 -12.21
N ASP A 20 9.88 -22.29 -13.38
CA ASP A 20 8.63 -21.56 -13.64
C ASP A 20 7.52 -22.10 -12.72
N PRO A 21 6.72 -21.24 -12.08
CA PRO A 21 5.60 -21.69 -11.26
C PRO A 21 4.47 -22.22 -12.14
N VAL A 22 3.69 -23.16 -11.59
CA VAL A 22 2.53 -23.77 -12.26
C VAL A 22 1.28 -23.41 -11.48
N PRO A 23 0.23 -22.84 -12.12
CA PRO A 23 -0.99 -22.46 -11.43
C PRO A 23 -1.79 -23.70 -11.00
N ALA A 24 -2.16 -23.76 -9.73
CA ALA A 24 -3.11 -24.73 -9.19
C ALA A 24 -4.56 -24.34 -9.54
N ALA A 25 -5.53 -25.17 -9.15
CA ALA A 25 -6.94 -24.83 -9.26
C ALA A 25 -7.23 -23.50 -8.52
N GLY A 26 -7.99 -22.61 -9.16
CA GLY A 26 -8.32 -21.26 -8.64
C GLY A 26 -7.22 -20.22 -8.80
N GLN A 27 -6.05 -20.57 -9.34
CA GLN A 27 -4.92 -19.65 -9.50
C GLN A 27 -4.73 -19.18 -10.95
N LEU A 28 -4.07 -18.05 -11.10
CA LEU A 28 -3.55 -17.49 -12.35
C LEU A 28 -2.02 -17.69 -12.39
N LEU A 29 -1.48 -18.03 -13.57
CA LEU A 29 -0.08 -17.78 -13.90
C LEU A 29 0.00 -16.40 -14.55
N ILE A 30 0.90 -15.56 -14.07
CA ILE A 30 1.04 -14.17 -14.51
C ILE A 30 2.45 -13.95 -15.04
N ASP A 31 2.58 -13.46 -16.26
CA ASP A 31 3.79 -12.85 -16.79
C ASP A 31 3.91 -11.45 -16.18
N VAL A 32 4.90 -11.23 -15.32
CA VAL A 32 5.06 -9.97 -14.57
C VAL A 32 5.72 -8.92 -15.46
N HIS A 33 5.11 -7.74 -15.52
CA HIS A 33 5.63 -6.58 -16.25
C HIS A 33 6.30 -5.58 -15.32
N ALA A 34 5.66 -5.32 -14.17
CA ALA A 34 6.16 -4.40 -13.17
C ALA A 34 5.79 -4.90 -11.76
N CYS A 35 6.64 -4.58 -10.78
CA CYS A 35 6.33 -4.79 -9.38
C CYS A 35 6.86 -3.61 -8.55
N GLY A 36 5.97 -2.99 -7.77
CA GLY A 36 6.35 -1.91 -6.88
C GLY A 36 7.21 -2.39 -5.70
N ILE A 37 7.96 -1.47 -5.14
CA ILE A 37 8.83 -1.66 -3.98
C ILE A 37 8.29 -0.81 -2.83
N CYS A 38 8.02 -1.44 -1.71
CA CYS A 38 7.41 -0.81 -0.57
C CYS A 38 8.24 -1.01 0.70
N ARG A 39 7.92 -0.27 1.76
CA ARG A 39 8.60 -0.44 3.06
C ARG A 39 8.41 -1.83 3.65
N THR A 40 7.35 -2.53 3.30
CA THR A 40 7.11 -3.92 3.74
C THR A 40 8.20 -4.86 3.24
N ASP A 41 8.75 -4.61 2.03
CA ASP A 41 9.87 -5.41 1.51
C ASP A 41 11.16 -5.16 2.33
N LEU A 42 11.36 -3.93 2.86
CA LEU A 42 12.44 -3.65 3.81
C LEU A 42 12.21 -4.36 5.14
N HIS A 43 10.98 -4.33 5.69
CA HIS A 43 10.63 -5.04 6.92
C HIS A 43 10.87 -6.55 6.81
N LEU A 44 10.64 -7.13 5.63
CA LEU A 44 10.96 -8.53 5.35
C LEU A 44 12.48 -8.80 5.43
N ILE A 45 13.27 -7.98 4.73
CA ILE A 45 14.73 -8.15 4.64
C ILE A 45 15.41 -7.83 5.98
N ASP A 46 14.86 -6.90 6.74
CA ASP A 46 15.36 -6.48 8.07
C ASP A 46 14.86 -7.41 9.19
N HIS A 47 14.19 -8.53 8.86
CA HIS A 47 13.66 -9.53 9.82
C HIS A 47 12.66 -8.96 10.85
N GLU A 48 11.97 -7.91 10.50
CA GLU A 48 10.93 -7.31 11.33
C GLU A 48 9.57 -8.01 11.19
N LEU A 49 9.42 -8.87 10.17
CA LEU A 49 8.23 -9.70 9.95
C LEU A 49 8.47 -11.14 10.43
N PRO A 50 7.63 -11.69 11.34
CA PRO A 50 7.81 -13.03 11.87
C PRO A 50 7.43 -14.12 10.85
N HIS A 51 8.24 -15.19 10.79
CA HIS A 51 7.94 -16.41 10.02
C HIS A 51 7.68 -16.23 8.52
N PRO A 52 8.57 -15.55 7.76
CA PRO A 52 8.44 -15.51 6.31
C PRO A 52 8.59 -16.91 5.69
N LYS A 53 8.01 -17.13 4.52
CA LYS A 53 8.40 -18.27 3.67
C LYS A 53 9.90 -18.16 3.39
N GLN A 54 10.63 -19.28 3.44
CA GLN A 54 12.06 -19.30 3.10
C GLN A 54 12.41 -20.50 2.22
N PRO A 55 13.11 -20.26 1.10
CA PRO A 55 13.33 -18.95 0.48
C PRO A 55 12.02 -18.34 -0.03
N VAL A 56 11.97 -17.00 -0.19
CA VAL A 56 10.82 -16.28 -0.72
C VAL A 56 11.23 -15.34 -1.85
N ILE A 57 10.37 -15.17 -2.84
CA ILE A 57 10.45 -14.10 -3.84
C ILE A 57 9.61 -12.94 -3.29
N PRO A 58 10.21 -11.76 -2.96
CA PRO A 58 9.46 -10.61 -2.47
C PRO A 58 8.58 -9.94 -3.54
N GLY A 59 7.93 -8.84 -3.15
CA GLY A 59 7.14 -7.98 -4.04
C GLY A 59 5.65 -8.30 -4.07
N HIS A 60 4.83 -7.31 -3.74
CA HIS A 60 3.38 -7.45 -3.58
C HIS A 60 2.57 -6.35 -4.28
N GLU A 61 3.17 -5.63 -5.17
CA GLU A 61 2.53 -4.63 -6.02
C GLU A 61 2.68 -5.05 -7.49
N ILE A 62 2.08 -6.20 -7.85
CA ILE A 62 2.38 -6.91 -9.09
C ILE A 62 1.41 -6.47 -10.19
N VAL A 63 1.95 -6.04 -11.31
CA VAL A 63 1.23 -5.80 -12.56
C VAL A 63 1.75 -6.75 -13.62
N GLY A 64 0.86 -7.42 -14.33
CA GLY A 64 1.25 -8.32 -15.41
C GLY A 64 0.08 -8.74 -16.29
N THR A 65 0.32 -9.74 -17.11
CA THR A 65 -0.67 -10.33 -18.01
C THR A 65 -0.88 -11.81 -17.65
N VAL A 66 -2.12 -12.25 -17.65
CA VAL A 66 -2.47 -13.66 -17.40
C VAL A 66 -1.90 -14.54 -18.52
N ALA A 67 -0.94 -15.40 -18.18
CA ALA A 67 -0.30 -16.35 -19.11
C ALA A 67 -1.04 -17.70 -19.17
N ALA A 68 -1.63 -18.12 -18.03
CA ALA A 68 -2.46 -19.32 -17.95
C ALA A 68 -3.45 -19.21 -16.79
N VAL A 69 -4.55 -19.95 -16.86
CA VAL A 69 -5.57 -20.03 -15.82
C VAL A 69 -5.67 -21.44 -15.29
N GLY A 70 -5.73 -21.60 -13.96
CA GLY A 70 -5.96 -22.87 -13.30
C GLY A 70 -7.44 -23.31 -13.39
N ALA A 71 -7.70 -24.55 -13.10
CA ALA A 71 -9.05 -25.10 -13.12
C ALA A 71 -9.99 -24.31 -12.17
N GLY A 72 -11.24 -24.05 -12.61
CA GLY A 72 -12.25 -23.35 -11.82
C GLY A 72 -12.17 -21.83 -11.84
N VAL A 73 -11.20 -21.22 -12.51
CA VAL A 73 -11.14 -19.78 -12.71
C VAL A 73 -12.09 -19.37 -13.83
N SER A 74 -12.97 -18.41 -13.57
CA SER A 74 -13.90 -17.83 -14.54
C SER A 74 -13.85 -16.31 -14.63
N ALA A 75 -13.20 -15.63 -13.66
CA ALA A 75 -13.14 -14.19 -13.59
C ALA A 75 -12.05 -13.57 -14.48
N PHE A 76 -11.11 -14.38 -14.98
CA PHE A 76 -9.99 -13.93 -15.80
C PHE A 76 -9.72 -14.88 -16.97
N SER A 77 -9.23 -14.30 -18.07
CA SER A 77 -8.84 -15.00 -19.28
C SER A 77 -7.36 -14.76 -19.61
N VAL A 78 -6.75 -15.68 -20.36
CA VAL A 78 -5.38 -15.51 -20.87
C VAL A 78 -5.30 -14.24 -21.72
N GLY A 79 -4.25 -13.44 -21.50
CA GLY A 79 -4.01 -12.16 -22.17
C GLY A 79 -4.60 -10.96 -21.43
N GLU A 80 -5.42 -11.13 -20.39
CA GLU A 80 -5.93 -10.00 -19.61
C GLU A 80 -4.87 -9.41 -18.68
N ARG A 81 -4.91 -8.10 -18.53
CA ARG A 81 -4.05 -7.34 -17.63
C ARG A 81 -4.56 -7.46 -16.19
N VAL A 82 -3.67 -7.75 -15.25
CA VAL A 82 -4.03 -8.09 -13.87
C VAL A 82 -3.08 -7.46 -12.87
N GLY A 83 -3.63 -7.09 -11.70
CA GLY A 83 -2.89 -6.63 -10.53
C GLY A 83 -3.04 -7.58 -9.35
N VAL A 84 -1.94 -7.79 -8.59
CA VAL A 84 -1.93 -8.62 -7.38
C VAL A 84 -1.42 -7.83 -6.20
N PRO A 85 -2.19 -7.70 -5.11
CA PRO A 85 -1.84 -6.94 -3.91
C PRO A 85 -1.18 -7.82 -2.83
N TRP A 86 -0.95 -7.20 -1.66
CA TRP A 86 -0.39 -7.85 -0.46
C TRP A 86 -1.21 -9.06 0.03
N VAL A 87 -2.54 -8.91 0.19
CA VAL A 87 -3.39 -10.03 0.60
C VAL A 87 -3.59 -10.95 -0.59
N GLY A 88 -2.88 -12.07 -0.61
CA GLY A 88 -2.91 -13.05 -1.70
C GLY A 88 -3.81 -14.27 -1.43
N TYR A 89 -4.21 -14.49 -0.17
CA TYR A 89 -5.07 -15.60 0.22
C TYR A 89 -5.73 -15.37 1.59
N THR A 90 -6.94 -15.88 1.77
CA THR A 90 -7.57 -16.05 3.08
C THR A 90 -8.37 -17.35 3.15
N CYS A 91 -8.59 -17.89 4.35
CA CYS A 91 -9.22 -19.20 4.54
C CYS A 91 -10.68 -19.29 4.09
N GLY A 92 -11.41 -18.16 4.05
CA GLY A 92 -12.80 -18.11 3.60
C GLY A 92 -13.86 -18.60 4.62
N HIS A 93 -13.45 -19.15 5.77
CA HIS A 93 -14.37 -19.79 6.73
C HIS A 93 -14.27 -19.26 8.18
N CYS A 94 -13.21 -18.51 8.54
CA CYS A 94 -13.14 -17.91 9.85
C CYS A 94 -14.17 -16.77 10.01
N ARG A 95 -14.39 -16.34 11.25
CA ARG A 95 -15.37 -15.28 11.56
C ARG A 95 -15.13 -13.98 10.79
N TYR A 96 -13.88 -13.66 10.52
CA TYR A 96 -13.50 -12.45 9.78
C TYR A 96 -13.85 -12.58 8.29
N CYS A 97 -13.48 -13.70 7.66
CA CYS A 97 -13.83 -13.97 6.27
C CYS A 97 -15.34 -13.99 6.04
N LEU A 98 -16.09 -14.63 6.95
CA LEU A 98 -17.55 -14.72 6.86
C LEU A 98 -18.27 -13.37 7.11
N SER A 99 -17.59 -12.39 7.71
CA SER A 99 -18.15 -11.06 7.99
C SER A 99 -17.61 -9.96 7.04
N GLY A 100 -16.96 -10.32 5.91
CA GLY A 100 -16.41 -9.35 4.96
C GLY A 100 -15.21 -8.56 5.50
N ARG A 101 -14.50 -9.12 6.49
CA ARG A 101 -13.27 -8.56 7.09
C ARG A 101 -12.11 -9.51 6.90
N GLU A 102 -12.00 -10.10 5.71
CA GLU A 102 -10.99 -11.10 5.37
C GLU A 102 -9.55 -10.58 5.49
N ASN A 103 -9.35 -9.27 5.49
CA ASN A 103 -8.07 -8.63 5.83
C ASN A 103 -7.58 -8.97 7.26
N LEU A 104 -8.49 -9.44 8.14
CA LEU A 104 -8.20 -9.89 9.51
C LEU A 104 -8.27 -11.42 9.63
N CYS A 105 -8.17 -12.17 8.54
CA CYS A 105 -8.22 -13.62 8.54
C CYS A 105 -7.21 -14.21 9.51
N ASP A 106 -7.60 -15.32 10.19
CA ASP A 106 -6.73 -16.03 11.13
C ASP A 106 -5.63 -16.82 10.42
N GLU A 107 -5.84 -17.18 9.12
CA GLU A 107 -4.91 -17.94 8.27
C GLU A 107 -4.71 -17.23 6.93
N PRO A 108 -4.10 -16.04 6.90
CA PRO A 108 -3.90 -15.29 5.67
C PRO A 108 -2.65 -15.76 4.93
N GLY A 109 -2.64 -15.59 3.59
CA GLY A 109 -1.45 -15.67 2.76
C GLY A 109 -1.09 -14.29 2.22
N PHE A 110 0.16 -13.86 2.42
CA PHE A 110 0.64 -12.56 2.00
C PHE A 110 1.65 -12.68 0.87
N THR A 111 1.37 -12.01 -0.24
CA THR A 111 2.19 -11.99 -1.45
C THR A 111 3.57 -11.37 -1.16
N GLY A 112 4.63 -12.06 -1.58
CA GLY A 112 6.00 -11.60 -1.35
C GLY A 112 6.50 -11.79 0.08
N TYR A 113 5.78 -12.53 0.92
CA TYR A 113 6.13 -12.78 2.31
C TYR A 113 5.89 -14.23 2.74
N THR A 114 4.64 -14.69 2.83
CA THR A 114 4.30 -16.08 3.16
C THR A 114 4.02 -16.91 1.91
N ILE A 115 3.81 -16.27 0.77
CA ILE A 115 3.75 -16.84 -0.57
C ILE A 115 4.66 -16.01 -1.49
N ASP A 116 5.16 -16.61 -2.58
CA ASP A 116 6.04 -15.91 -3.52
C ASP A 116 5.34 -14.73 -4.19
N GLY A 117 6.11 -13.68 -4.42
CA GLY A 117 5.67 -12.41 -4.98
C GLY A 117 6.14 -12.17 -6.41
N GLY A 118 6.27 -10.89 -6.74
CA GLY A 118 6.47 -10.39 -8.10
C GLY A 118 7.88 -9.91 -8.45
N TYR A 119 8.88 -10.09 -7.61
CA TYR A 119 10.27 -9.78 -8.01
C TYR A 119 10.82 -10.91 -8.90
N ALA A 120 10.07 -11.28 -9.91
CA ALA A 120 10.35 -12.36 -10.85
C ALA A 120 9.67 -12.11 -12.19
N GLU A 121 10.11 -12.83 -13.24
CA GLU A 121 9.49 -12.77 -14.56
C GLU A 121 8.06 -13.33 -14.57
N ARG A 122 7.73 -14.24 -13.63
CA ARG A 122 6.42 -14.89 -13.49
C ARG A 122 6.06 -15.09 -12.02
N THR A 123 4.75 -15.10 -11.75
CA THR A 123 4.21 -15.46 -10.44
C THR A 123 2.89 -16.22 -10.58
N VAL A 124 2.46 -16.89 -9.52
CA VAL A 124 1.10 -17.46 -9.41
C VAL A 124 0.33 -16.70 -8.34
N ALA A 125 -0.95 -16.45 -8.57
CA ALA A 125 -1.82 -15.75 -7.62
C ALA A 125 -3.21 -16.39 -7.57
N ASP A 126 -3.83 -16.41 -6.40
CA ASP A 126 -5.24 -16.79 -6.24
C ASP A 126 -6.13 -15.75 -6.96
N SER A 127 -6.93 -16.20 -7.92
CA SER A 127 -7.75 -15.32 -8.76
C SER A 127 -8.75 -14.47 -7.97
N ARG A 128 -9.13 -14.89 -6.77
CA ARG A 128 -10.02 -14.14 -5.86
C ARG A 128 -9.41 -12.85 -5.32
N TYR A 129 -8.07 -12.75 -5.34
CA TYR A 129 -7.30 -11.61 -4.84
C TYR A 129 -6.60 -10.83 -5.96
N CYS A 130 -6.95 -11.12 -7.20
CA CYS A 130 -6.47 -10.40 -8.37
C CYS A 130 -7.49 -9.33 -8.78
N PHE A 131 -7.00 -8.20 -9.32
CA PHE A 131 -7.83 -7.09 -9.77
C PHE A 131 -7.61 -6.80 -11.25
N HIS A 132 -8.69 -6.49 -11.98
CA HIS A 132 -8.58 -5.82 -13.27
C HIS A 132 -8.06 -4.40 -13.04
N LEU A 133 -7.08 -3.99 -13.83
CA LEU A 133 -6.44 -2.68 -13.70
C LEU A 133 -7.02 -1.70 -14.71
N PRO A 134 -7.17 -0.41 -14.35
CA PRO A 134 -7.56 0.62 -15.29
C PRO A 134 -6.53 0.78 -16.43
N ASP A 135 -7.00 0.88 -17.66
CA ASP A 135 -6.14 0.99 -18.86
C ASP A 135 -5.37 2.31 -18.95
N ARG A 136 -5.80 3.33 -18.23
CA ARG A 136 -5.21 4.67 -18.27
C ARG A 136 -3.80 4.75 -17.64
N TYR A 137 -3.43 3.80 -16.81
CA TYR A 137 -2.11 3.75 -16.17
C TYR A 137 -1.20 2.76 -16.89
N SER A 138 0.06 3.15 -17.14
CA SER A 138 1.11 2.21 -17.53
C SER A 138 1.31 1.16 -16.42
N ASP A 139 2.02 0.06 -16.71
CA ASP A 139 2.27 -0.99 -15.71
C ASP A 139 3.04 -0.48 -14.50
N VAL A 140 3.95 0.47 -14.74
CA VAL A 140 4.76 1.10 -13.68
C VAL A 140 3.92 2.04 -12.82
N GLU A 141 2.99 2.79 -13.38
CA GLU A 141 2.09 3.67 -12.62
C GLU A 141 1.00 2.89 -11.89
N ALA A 142 0.59 1.74 -12.43
CA ALA A 142 -0.42 0.89 -11.80
C ALA A 142 0.10 0.10 -10.59
N ALA A 143 1.38 -0.24 -10.55
CA ALA A 143 1.95 -1.05 -9.48
C ALA A 143 1.75 -0.41 -8.08
N PRO A 144 2.06 0.87 -7.82
CA PRO A 144 1.82 1.48 -6.52
C PRO A 144 0.35 1.56 -6.10
N LEU A 145 -0.58 1.50 -7.06
CA LEU A 145 -2.02 1.47 -6.75
C LEU A 145 -2.39 0.22 -5.94
N LEU A 146 -1.65 -0.88 -6.09
CA LEU A 146 -1.92 -2.19 -5.47
C LEU A 146 -1.47 -2.30 -4.00
N CYS A 147 -0.71 -1.33 -3.47
CA CYS A 147 -0.37 -1.25 -2.06
C CYS A 147 -0.64 0.16 -1.52
N ALA A 148 0.14 1.14 -1.93
CA ALA A 148 0.01 2.54 -1.48
C ALA A 148 -1.39 3.11 -1.78
N GLY A 149 -1.93 2.85 -2.97
CA GLY A 149 -3.29 3.24 -3.35
C GLY A 149 -4.36 2.57 -2.50
N LEU A 150 -4.28 1.25 -2.36
CA LEU A 150 -5.26 0.46 -1.59
C LEU A 150 -5.27 0.80 -0.11
N ILE A 151 -4.10 0.89 0.54
CA ILE A 151 -4.02 1.25 1.96
C ILE A 151 -4.46 2.71 2.19
N GLY A 152 -4.10 3.60 1.26
CA GLY A 152 -4.54 4.99 1.28
C GLY A 152 -6.06 5.09 1.19
N TYR A 153 -6.66 4.42 0.22
CA TYR A 153 -8.11 4.39 0.03
C TYR A 153 -8.86 3.85 1.26
N ARG A 154 -8.41 2.69 1.81
CA ARG A 154 -9.03 2.14 3.01
C ARG A 154 -8.90 3.07 4.20
N THR A 155 -7.75 3.72 4.38
CA THR A 155 -7.53 4.70 5.45
C THR A 155 -8.51 5.87 5.33
N LEU A 156 -8.73 6.38 4.11
CA LEU A 156 -9.70 7.43 3.82
C LEU A 156 -11.15 6.95 4.04
N ALA A 157 -11.48 5.74 3.60
CA ALA A 157 -12.82 5.15 3.78
C ALA A 157 -13.18 5.02 5.28
N MET A 158 -12.20 4.71 6.15
CA MET A 158 -12.42 4.65 7.61
C MET A 158 -12.63 6.04 8.24
N ALA A 159 -12.27 7.12 7.55
CA ALA A 159 -12.58 8.49 7.99
C ALA A 159 -14.07 8.86 7.77
N GLY A 160 -14.83 8.02 7.05
CA GLY A 160 -16.26 8.27 6.77
C GLY A 160 -16.47 9.55 5.97
N ASP A 161 -17.45 10.35 6.39
CA ASP A 161 -17.88 11.57 5.69
C ASP A 161 -17.09 12.84 6.11
N ALA A 162 -15.91 12.67 6.70
CA ALA A 162 -15.05 13.78 7.09
C ALA A 162 -14.71 14.66 5.89
N GLU A 163 -14.91 15.97 5.99
CA GLU A 163 -14.68 16.92 4.90
C GLU A 163 -13.26 17.52 4.93
N ARG A 164 -12.73 17.83 6.12
CA ARG A 164 -11.38 18.39 6.32
C ARG A 164 -10.44 17.31 6.80
N ILE A 165 -9.55 16.91 5.91
CA ILE A 165 -8.65 15.76 6.10
C ILE A 165 -7.22 16.24 6.33
N GLY A 166 -6.66 15.94 7.49
CA GLY A 166 -5.21 16.05 7.74
C GLY A 166 -4.50 14.77 7.33
N ILE A 167 -3.44 14.88 6.53
CA ILE A 167 -2.60 13.73 6.11
C ILE A 167 -1.21 13.91 6.72
N TYR A 168 -0.85 13.05 7.65
CA TYR A 168 0.42 13.07 8.37
C TYR A 168 1.43 12.09 7.75
N GLY A 169 2.50 12.63 7.15
CA GLY A 169 3.45 11.89 6.33
C GLY A 169 3.00 11.83 4.87
N PHE A 170 3.68 12.62 4.01
CA PHE A 170 3.28 12.78 2.60
C PHE A 170 4.19 11.98 1.66
N GLY A 171 4.09 10.64 1.73
CA GLY A 171 4.81 9.68 0.89
C GLY A 171 3.90 9.00 -0.14
N ALA A 172 4.26 7.77 -0.57
CA ALA A 172 3.58 7.05 -1.65
C ALA A 172 2.06 6.87 -1.43
N ALA A 173 1.59 6.50 -0.24
CA ALA A 173 0.16 6.37 0.02
C ALA A 173 -0.55 7.73 0.08
N ALA A 174 0.09 8.71 0.70
CA ALA A 174 -0.48 10.03 0.91
C ALA A 174 -0.71 10.79 -0.40
N HIS A 175 0.27 10.77 -1.35
CA HIS A 175 0.10 11.50 -2.61
C HIS A 175 -1.03 10.92 -3.48
N ILE A 176 -1.27 9.61 -3.43
CA ILE A 176 -2.39 8.97 -4.14
C ILE A 176 -3.71 9.31 -3.46
N VAL A 177 -3.82 9.11 -2.13
CA VAL A 177 -5.09 9.29 -1.42
C VAL A 177 -5.50 10.75 -1.30
N ALA A 178 -4.57 11.69 -1.27
CA ALA A 178 -4.87 13.12 -1.32
C ALA A 178 -5.66 13.49 -2.58
N GLN A 179 -5.28 12.96 -3.74
CA GLN A 179 -5.99 13.17 -5.00
C GLN A 179 -7.40 12.56 -4.98
N VAL A 180 -7.54 11.38 -4.34
CA VAL A 180 -8.86 10.74 -4.13
C VAL A 180 -9.75 11.63 -3.24
N ALA A 181 -9.21 12.12 -2.12
CA ALA A 181 -9.94 12.99 -1.20
C ALA A 181 -10.38 14.29 -1.88
N LEU A 182 -9.49 14.93 -2.65
CA LEU A 182 -9.77 16.13 -3.42
C LEU A 182 -10.85 15.90 -4.49
N HIS A 183 -10.79 14.77 -5.21
CA HIS A 183 -11.82 14.40 -6.18
C HIS A 183 -13.19 14.22 -5.54
N GLN A 184 -13.23 13.73 -4.28
CA GLN A 184 -14.47 13.63 -3.50
C GLN A 184 -14.95 14.99 -2.93
N GLY A 185 -14.29 16.10 -3.28
CA GLY A 185 -14.62 17.44 -2.80
C GLY A 185 -14.16 17.73 -1.36
N ARG A 186 -13.29 16.91 -0.79
CA ARG A 186 -12.75 17.13 0.56
C ARG A 186 -11.59 18.13 0.54
N THR A 187 -11.40 18.83 1.64
CA THR A 187 -10.26 19.73 1.85
C THR A 187 -9.11 18.97 2.46
N VAL A 188 -7.91 19.08 1.87
CA VAL A 188 -6.71 18.34 2.30
C VAL A 188 -5.67 19.27 2.90
N TYR A 189 -5.16 18.90 4.08
CA TYR A 189 -4.07 19.54 4.80
C TYR A 189 -2.93 18.53 4.95
N ALA A 190 -1.74 18.88 4.45
CA ALA A 190 -0.60 17.96 4.43
C ALA A 190 0.40 18.30 5.53
N PHE A 191 0.71 17.33 6.38
CA PHE A 191 1.65 17.43 7.48
C PHE A 191 2.89 16.58 7.19
N THR A 192 4.06 17.21 7.16
CA THR A 192 5.34 16.57 6.82
C THR A 192 6.33 16.66 7.97
N ARG A 193 7.51 16.07 7.81
CA ARG A 193 8.63 16.32 8.70
C ARG A 193 9.06 17.78 8.59
N ASP A 194 9.68 18.30 9.66
CA ASP A 194 10.28 19.62 9.63
C ASP A 194 11.29 19.72 8.48
N GLY A 195 11.17 20.78 7.68
CA GLY A 195 12.07 21.05 6.57
C GLY A 195 11.87 20.19 5.31
N ASP A 196 10.86 19.31 5.25
CA ASP A 196 10.56 18.49 4.07
C ASP A 196 9.81 19.31 2.98
N VAL A 197 10.51 20.30 2.45
CA VAL A 197 9.97 21.24 1.44
C VAL A 197 9.49 20.50 0.17
N ALA A 198 10.17 19.42 -0.21
CA ALA A 198 9.81 18.67 -1.41
C ALA A 198 8.43 18.01 -1.27
N ALA A 199 8.16 17.35 -0.14
CA ALA A 199 6.86 16.75 0.15
C ALA A 199 5.75 17.80 0.29
N GLN A 200 6.04 18.96 0.92
CA GLN A 200 5.09 20.09 1.03
C GLN A 200 4.73 20.64 -0.35
N GLN A 201 5.73 20.86 -1.20
CA GLN A 201 5.50 21.34 -2.57
C GLN A 201 4.71 20.33 -3.42
N LEU A 202 5.00 19.03 -3.27
CA LEU A 202 4.21 17.99 -3.92
C LEU A 202 2.75 18.05 -3.48
N ALA A 203 2.49 18.13 -2.18
CA ALA A 203 1.13 18.22 -1.65
C ALA A 203 0.36 19.42 -2.23
N LEU A 204 0.99 20.60 -2.25
CA LEU A 204 0.37 21.81 -2.81
C LEU A 204 0.14 21.70 -4.32
N ARG A 205 1.08 21.13 -5.09
CA ARG A 205 0.89 20.88 -6.54
C ARG A 205 -0.29 19.94 -6.81
N LEU A 206 -0.50 18.95 -5.95
CA LEU A 206 -1.63 18.03 -6.07
C LEU A 206 -2.96 18.61 -5.60
N GLY A 207 -2.97 19.84 -5.05
CA GLY A 207 -4.18 20.56 -4.68
C GLY A 207 -4.47 20.61 -3.17
N ALA A 208 -3.56 20.20 -2.30
CA ALA A 208 -3.73 20.42 -0.87
C ALA A 208 -3.88 21.92 -0.56
N THR A 209 -4.83 22.24 0.31
CA THR A 209 -5.11 23.62 0.72
C THR A 209 -3.98 24.24 1.53
N TRP A 210 -3.29 23.40 2.28
CA TRP A 210 -2.14 23.79 3.10
C TRP A 210 -1.15 22.61 3.23
N ALA A 211 0.13 22.95 3.36
CA ALA A 211 1.18 21.99 3.67
C ALA A 211 2.20 22.64 4.62
N GLY A 212 2.57 21.92 5.69
CA GLY A 212 3.52 22.39 6.70
C GLY A 212 4.09 21.28 7.55
N SER A 213 4.80 21.66 8.63
CA SER A 213 5.34 20.71 9.59
C SER A 213 4.24 20.01 10.40
N SER A 214 4.46 18.75 10.78
CA SER A 214 3.62 18.04 11.73
C SER A 214 3.56 18.67 13.13
N ASN A 215 4.47 19.61 13.43
CA ASN A 215 4.50 20.38 14.67
C ASN A 215 3.75 21.71 14.57
N GLU A 216 3.27 22.08 13.39
CA GLU A 216 2.47 23.27 13.16
C GLU A 216 0.97 22.96 13.24
N ALA A 217 0.18 23.95 13.61
CA ALA A 217 -1.28 23.84 13.54
C ALA A 217 -1.74 24.08 12.10
N ALA A 218 -2.71 23.29 11.64
CA ALA A 218 -3.42 23.61 10.41
C ALA A 218 -4.21 24.92 10.57
N PRO A 219 -4.51 25.63 9.46
CA PRO A 219 -5.34 26.84 9.51
C PRO A 219 -6.74 26.57 10.08
N ASP A 220 -7.26 25.37 9.90
CA ASP A 220 -8.60 24.95 10.31
C ASP A 220 -8.52 23.69 11.18
N GLU A 221 -9.54 23.45 12.02
CA GLU A 221 -9.72 22.18 12.71
C GLU A 221 -10.07 21.08 11.70
N LEU A 222 -9.57 19.88 11.92
CA LEU A 222 -9.75 18.73 11.05
C LEU A 222 -10.96 17.90 11.49
N ASP A 223 -11.66 17.28 10.54
CA ASP A 223 -12.68 16.27 10.85
C ASP A 223 -12.05 14.88 11.00
N ALA A 224 -10.99 14.61 10.24
CA ALA A 224 -10.19 13.38 10.36
C ALA A 224 -8.70 13.63 10.13
N ALA A 225 -7.87 12.79 10.75
CA ALA A 225 -6.43 12.74 10.51
C ALA A 225 -6.01 11.34 10.05
N LEU A 226 -5.32 11.25 8.92
CA LEU A 226 -4.79 10.01 8.33
C LEU A 226 -3.28 9.98 8.57
N LEU A 227 -2.78 9.00 9.33
CA LEU A 227 -1.38 8.88 9.70
C LEU A 227 -0.71 7.79 8.86
N PHE A 228 0.13 8.20 7.91
CA PHE A 228 0.97 7.29 7.12
C PHE A 228 2.41 7.25 7.60
N ALA A 229 2.86 8.28 8.31
CA ALA A 229 4.16 8.25 8.98
C ALA A 229 4.11 7.27 10.17
N PRO A 230 5.06 6.31 10.28
CA PRO A 230 5.05 5.29 11.34
C PRO A 230 5.60 5.83 12.68
N VAL A 231 5.06 6.96 13.13
CA VAL A 231 5.52 7.70 14.32
C VAL A 231 4.38 7.84 15.32
N GLY A 232 4.40 7.04 16.39
CA GLY A 232 3.36 7.02 17.40
C GLY A 232 3.12 8.36 18.11
N ALA A 233 4.15 9.20 18.22
CA ALA A 233 4.03 10.54 18.78
C ALA A 233 3.09 11.47 17.99
N LEU A 234 2.79 11.14 16.72
CA LEU A 234 1.84 11.92 15.91
C LEU A 234 0.38 11.66 16.32
N VAL A 235 0.08 10.54 16.99
CA VAL A 235 -1.30 10.22 17.41
C VAL A 235 -1.86 11.28 18.36
N PRO A 236 -1.21 11.64 19.48
CA PRO A 236 -1.71 12.70 20.35
C PRO A 236 -1.69 14.10 19.69
N ILE A 237 -0.79 14.34 18.74
CA ILE A 237 -0.76 15.60 17.97
C ILE A 237 -2.01 15.68 17.09
N ALA A 238 -2.30 14.61 16.34
CA ALA A 238 -3.48 14.52 15.48
C ALA A 238 -4.79 14.58 16.27
N LEU A 239 -4.86 13.94 17.46
CA LEU A 239 -6.03 14.02 18.35
C LEU A 239 -6.36 15.45 18.78
N LYS A 240 -5.35 16.29 18.98
CA LYS A 240 -5.57 17.72 19.29
C LYS A 240 -6.07 18.52 18.10
N ALA A 241 -5.71 18.10 16.89
CA ALA A 241 -6.05 18.81 15.66
C ALA A 241 -7.46 18.47 15.13
N VAL A 242 -8.06 17.34 15.57
CA VAL A 242 -9.40 16.95 15.14
C VAL A 242 -10.47 17.52 16.06
N VAL A 243 -11.61 17.87 15.48
CA VAL A 243 -12.82 18.33 16.20
C VAL A 243 -13.37 17.27 17.15
N LYS A 244 -14.33 17.62 18.01
CA LYS A 244 -15.11 16.65 18.76
C LYS A 244 -15.87 15.72 17.80
N GLY A 245 -15.88 14.40 18.11
CA GLY A 245 -16.40 13.37 17.21
C GLY A 245 -15.44 12.98 16.08
N GLY A 246 -14.33 13.69 15.92
CA GLY A 246 -13.33 13.44 14.88
C GLY A 246 -12.59 12.11 15.06
N ILE A 247 -11.84 11.72 14.03
CA ILE A 247 -11.16 10.42 13.98
C ILE A 247 -9.71 10.55 13.55
N VAL A 248 -8.83 9.81 14.23
CA VAL A 248 -7.44 9.58 13.83
C VAL A 248 -7.32 8.16 13.31
N VAL A 249 -6.95 8.00 12.04
CA VAL A 249 -6.81 6.69 11.37
C VAL A 249 -5.34 6.41 11.11
N CYS A 250 -4.77 5.42 11.80
CA CYS A 250 -3.38 4.99 11.63
C CYS A 250 -3.27 4.00 10.47
N GLY A 251 -2.75 4.46 9.32
CA GLY A 251 -2.53 3.66 8.11
C GLY A 251 -1.07 3.21 7.93
N GLY A 252 -0.14 3.74 8.73
CA GLY A 252 1.26 3.32 8.71
C GLY A 252 1.47 1.97 9.40
N ILE A 253 2.29 1.10 8.81
CA ILE A 253 2.71 -0.17 9.41
C ILE A 253 3.96 0.05 10.29
N HIS A 254 4.16 -0.79 11.30
CA HIS A 254 5.30 -0.74 12.24
C HIS A 254 5.47 0.65 12.90
N MET A 255 4.35 1.22 13.33
CA MET A 255 4.35 2.48 14.07
C MET A 255 5.09 2.31 15.41
N SER A 256 5.92 3.30 15.77
CA SER A 256 6.53 3.34 17.10
C SER A 256 5.47 3.47 18.19
N ASP A 257 5.84 3.18 19.44
CA ASP A 257 4.93 3.27 20.58
C ASP A 257 4.20 4.62 20.63
N ILE A 258 2.89 4.56 20.89
CA ILE A 258 2.09 5.75 21.14
C ILE A 258 2.39 6.22 22.56
N PRO A 259 2.92 7.43 22.76
CA PRO A 259 3.20 7.93 24.11
C PRO A 259 1.90 8.14 24.89
N SER A 260 1.98 8.08 26.21
CA SER A 260 0.86 8.47 27.07
C SER A 260 0.45 9.92 26.78
N PHE A 261 -0.84 10.18 26.82
CA PHE A 261 -1.40 11.52 26.62
C PHE A 261 -2.59 11.76 27.56
N PRO A 262 -2.93 13.02 27.88
CA PRO A 262 -4.07 13.36 28.69
C PRO A 262 -5.37 12.86 28.07
N TYR A 263 -6.27 12.31 28.91
CA TYR A 263 -7.59 11.82 28.48
C TYR A 263 -8.41 12.90 27.76
N ASP A 264 -8.20 14.17 28.07
CA ASP A 264 -8.87 15.32 27.44
C ASP A 264 -8.67 15.36 25.91
N PHE A 265 -7.57 14.79 25.39
CA PHE A 265 -7.35 14.71 23.93
C PHE A 265 -8.32 13.73 23.26
N LEU A 266 -8.71 12.67 23.98
CA LEU A 266 -9.70 11.69 23.51
C LEU A 266 -11.12 12.09 23.87
N TRP A 267 -11.30 12.86 24.93
CA TRP A 267 -12.61 13.32 25.38
C TRP A 267 -13.33 14.11 24.26
N GLY A 268 -14.65 14.01 24.22
CA GLY A 268 -15.46 14.59 23.14
C GLY A 268 -15.69 13.62 21.99
N GLU A 269 -15.76 12.31 22.30
CA GLU A 269 -16.06 11.23 21.34
C GLU A 269 -15.03 11.10 20.20
N ARG A 270 -13.81 11.59 20.40
CA ARG A 270 -12.73 11.38 19.42
C ARG A 270 -12.33 9.92 19.39
N ARG A 271 -11.94 9.45 18.22
CA ARG A 271 -11.60 8.04 17.98
C ARG A 271 -10.18 7.91 17.45
N VAL A 272 -9.48 6.85 17.90
CA VAL A 272 -8.22 6.39 17.30
C VAL A 272 -8.45 4.97 16.80
N VAL A 273 -8.20 4.72 15.53
CA VAL A 273 -8.35 3.41 14.89
C VAL A 273 -7.14 3.10 14.03
N SER A 274 -6.93 1.83 13.70
CA SER A 274 -5.86 1.39 12.80
C SER A 274 -6.42 0.68 11.58
N VAL A 275 -5.65 0.71 10.49
CA VAL A 275 -5.91 -0.05 9.28
C VAL A 275 -4.98 -1.28 9.26
N ALA A 276 -5.55 -2.44 8.96
CA ALA A 276 -4.79 -3.66 8.71
C ALA A 276 -5.13 -4.14 7.29
N ASN A 277 -4.19 -4.01 6.38
CA ASN A 277 -4.32 -4.45 4.99
C ASN A 277 -5.55 -3.84 4.26
N LEU A 278 -6.12 -4.60 3.33
CA LEU A 278 -7.30 -4.25 2.54
C LEU A 278 -8.28 -5.43 2.51
N THR A 279 -9.56 -5.16 2.31
CA THR A 279 -10.53 -6.16 1.88
C THR A 279 -10.60 -6.20 0.34
N ARG A 280 -11.12 -7.28 -0.23
CA ARG A 280 -11.38 -7.35 -1.68
C ARG A 280 -12.32 -6.25 -2.15
N GLU A 281 -13.32 -5.91 -1.32
CA GLU A 281 -14.26 -4.83 -1.64
C GLU A 281 -13.56 -3.47 -1.71
N ASP A 282 -12.63 -3.17 -0.79
CA ASP A 282 -11.78 -1.97 -0.88
C ASP A 282 -11.01 -1.94 -2.20
N GLY A 283 -10.44 -3.08 -2.61
CA GLY A 283 -9.70 -3.19 -3.86
C GLY A 283 -10.57 -2.93 -5.08
N LEU A 284 -11.73 -3.57 -5.15
CA LEU A 284 -12.68 -3.38 -6.26
C LEU A 284 -13.20 -1.92 -6.31
N ALA A 285 -13.53 -1.33 -5.16
CA ALA A 285 -14.00 0.03 -5.07
C ALA A 285 -12.92 1.03 -5.51
N PHE A 286 -11.67 0.83 -5.05
CA PHE A 286 -10.57 1.70 -5.42
C PHE A 286 -10.21 1.58 -6.91
N MET A 287 -10.18 0.36 -7.50
CA MET A 287 -9.89 0.20 -8.93
C MET A 287 -10.95 0.84 -9.81
N ARG A 288 -12.23 0.77 -9.43
CA ARG A 288 -13.31 1.53 -10.12
C ARG A 288 -13.06 3.02 -10.05
N LEU A 289 -12.76 3.55 -8.87
CA LEU A 289 -12.48 4.96 -8.67
C LEU A 289 -11.23 5.40 -9.45
N ALA A 290 -10.16 4.62 -9.43
CA ALA A 290 -8.94 4.90 -10.19
C ALA A 290 -9.16 4.87 -11.72
N ALA A 291 -10.18 4.16 -12.22
CA ALA A 291 -10.58 4.23 -13.61
C ALA A 291 -11.22 5.59 -13.97
N GLU A 292 -11.86 6.25 -13.03
CA GLU A 292 -12.54 7.53 -13.20
C GLU A 292 -11.58 8.71 -13.01
N ILE A 293 -10.66 8.61 -12.04
CA ILE A 293 -9.75 9.70 -11.64
C ILE A 293 -8.40 9.57 -12.36
N PRO A 294 -7.87 10.64 -12.98
CA PRO A 294 -6.50 10.66 -13.49
C PRO A 294 -5.52 10.90 -12.32
N LEU A 295 -5.22 9.85 -11.54
CA LEU A 295 -4.22 9.95 -10.48
C LEU A 295 -2.83 10.18 -11.08
N ASP A 296 -2.13 11.18 -10.58
CA ASP A 296 -0.72 11.42 -10.89
C ASP A 296 0.11 10.55 -9.94
N VAL A 297 0.70 9.46 -10.47
CA VAL A 297 1.48 8.49 -9.70
C VAL A 297 2.96 8.67 -10.01
N GLU A 298 3.66 9.39 -9.15
CA GLU A 298 5.10 9.57 -9.30
C GLU A 298 5.86 8.26 -9.06
N THR A 299 6.69 7.84 -10.04
CA THR A 299 7.43 6.58 -9.97
C THR A 299 8.88 6.71 -10.40
N THR A 300 9.76 5.96 -9.74
CA THR A 300 11.16 5.76 -10.15
C THR A 300 11.35 4.30 -10.59
N ARG A 301 11.79 4.09 -11.83
CA ARG A 301 11.94 2.76 -12.44
C ARG A 301 13.33 2.17 -12.19
N TYR A 302 13.37 0.87 -11.89
CA TYR A 302 14.57 0.07 -11.77
C TYR A 302 14.41 -1.23 -12.56
N PRO A 303 15.45 -1.75 -13.23
CA PRO A 303 15.40 -3.11 -13.77
C PRO A 303 15.37 -4.15 -12.63
N LEU A 304 14.82 -5.34 -12.88
CA LEU A 304 14.69 -6.42 -11.89
C LEU A 304 16.00 -6.69 -11.11
N GLY A 305 17.12 -6.77 -11.82
CA GLY A 305 18.45 -7.03 -11.20
C GLY A 305 18.98 -5.92 -10.30
N GLU A 306 18.34 -4.74 -10.30
CA GLU A 306 18.68 -3.61 -9.42
C GLU A 306 17.76 -3.51 -8.19
N ALA A 307 17.01 -4.57 -7.85
CA ALA A 307 16.09 -4.58 -6.71
C ALA A 307 16.79 -4.18 -5.40
N ASN A 308 18.01 -4.67 -5.13
CA ASN A 308 18.78 -4.28 -3.94
C ASN A 308 19.12 -2.79 -3.92
N ARG A 309 19.44 -2.19 -5.07
CA ARG A 309 19.67 -0.75 -5.17
C ARG A 309 18.40 0.04 -4.90
N ALA A 310 17.27 -0.37 -5.48
CA ALA A 310 16.00 0.29 -5.27
C ALA A 310 15.54 0.23 -3.80
N LEU A 311 15.78 -0.90 -3.11
CA LEU A 311 15.56 -1.05 -1.66
C LEU A 311 16.46 -0.13 -0.84
N ALA A 312 17.73 0.00 -1.22
CA ALA A 312 18.66 0.92 -0.57
C ALA A 312 18.23 2.39 -0.74
N ASP A 313 17.85 2.80 -1.96
CA ASP A 313 17.38 4.16 -2.24
C ASP A 313 16.07 4.48 -1.48
N LEU A 314 15.16 3.49 -1.33
CA LEU A 314 13.97 3.61 -0.49
C LEU A 314 14.33 3.78 0.99
N ARG A 315 15.27 2.99 1.50
CA ARG A 315 15.74 3.05 2.90
C ARG A 315 16.34 4.41 3.23
N GLU A 316 17.12 4.95 2.33
CA GLU A 316 17.80 6.23 2.48
C GLU A 316 16.90 7.44 2.20
N GLY A 317 15.65 7.22 1.79
CA GLY A 317 14.69 8.29 1.50
C GLY A 317 15.06 9.14 0.29
N LYS A 318 15.78 8.56 -0.69
CA LYS A 318 16.21 9.24 -1.93
C LYS A 318 15.13 9.32 -3.00
N LEU A 319 13.96 8.69 -2.75
CA LEU A 319 12.90 8.56 -3.73
C LEU A 319 11.81 9.62 -3.52
N THR A 320 11.32 10.17 -4.61
CA THR A 320 10.04 10.89 -4.66
C THR A 320 9.01 9.95 -5.30
N GLY A 321 7.84 9.80 -4.65
CA GLY A 321 6.83 8.85 -5.13
C GLY A 321 7.14 7.40 -4.76
N ALA A 322 6.96 6.48 -5.70
CA ALA A 322 7.14 5.04 -5.50
C ALA A 322 8.28 4.46 -6.36
N ALA A 323 9.03 3.50 -5.82
CA ALA A 323 9.98 2.72 -6.60
C ALA A 323 9.28 1.54 -7.28
N VAL A 324 9.62 1.23 -8.53
CA VAL A 324 9.02 0.14 -9.29
C VAL A 324 10.07 -0.61 -10.08
N LEU A 325 10.10 -1.93 -9.95
CA LEU A 325 10.86 -2.82 -10.82
C LEU A 325 10.12 -2.97 -12.14
N ALA A 326 10.74 -2.55 -13.25
CA ALA A 326 10.30 -2.85 -14.59
C ALA A 326 10.96 -4.18 -15.01
N ILE A 327 10.17 -5.20 -15.26
CA ILE A 327 10.62 -6.58 -15.47
C ILE A 327 10.61 -6.91 -16.95
N ARG A 328 9.65 -6.35 -17.68
CA ARG A 328 9.56 -6.42 -19.17
C ARG A 328 9.34 -5.05 -19.79
#